data_02804a527faa191ce96c19156043f5ac
#
_entry.id   02804a527faa191ce96c19156043f5ac
#
_cell.length_a   1.000
_cell.length_b   1.000
_cell.length_c   1.000
_cell.angle_alpha   90.00
_cell.angle_beta   90.00
_cell.angle_gamma   90.00
#
_symmetry.space_group_name_H-M   'P 1'
#
loop_
_entity.id
_entity.type
_entity.pdbx_description
1 polymer ?
#
loop_
_entity_poly.entity_id
_entity_poly.type
_entity_poly.pdbx_seq_one_letter_code
_entity_poly.pdbx_strand_id
1 'polypeptide(L)'
;MLDLHSDGVSRRIEKPKLRVLSLGAGVQSTTIALMAARGEIEAPDCAIFADTGDEPAAVYEHLAWLQSGVLPFPIHIAKPTRALSVALMAGDEDGARIPFHVGKGGMGGRNCTRNWKIRPIRQKIRELLGVGPHGYVAPGSVESWIGISLDEITRIKPSGCAFIHNRHILIEARMSRQDCYAWLAARQYRRPPKSRCIFCPFQGNIGWRNLKEEPAEWQEVIEIDGWLREPAQVKRFHGDVFLHHSRVPLAQADIAAADNGPDLFGNECEGVCGV
;
A
#
# COMPACT_ATOMS: atom_id res chain seq x y z
N MET A 1 -19.83 29.82 7.81
CA MET A 1 -20.59 28.58 7.66
C MET A 1 -20.27 28.09 6.27
N LEU A 2 -19.17 27.32 6.11
CA LEU A 2 -18.73 26.78 4.82
C LEU A 2 -19.57 25.55 4.51
N ASP A 3 -20.30 25.65 3.42
CA ASP A 3 -21.19 24.63 2.90
C ASP A 3 -20.31 23.49 2.30
N LEU A 4 -20.07 22.44 3.08
CA LEU A 4 -19.35 21.24 2.66
C LEU A 4 -20.26 20.31 1.86
N HIS A 5 -20.98 20.85 0.91
CA HIS A 5 -21.66 20.10 -0.14
C HIS A 5 -20.70 19.95 -1.32
N SER A 6 -19.87 18.91 -1.27
CA SER A 6 -19.19 18.47 -2.48
C SER A 6 -18.76 17.01 -2.35
N ASP A 7 -19.17 16.27 -3.18
CA ASP A 7 -18.81 15.06 -3.97
C ASP A 7 -17.60 14.18 -3.58
N GLY A 8 -16.97 14.37 -2.43
CA GLY A 8 -15.81 13.59 -1.97
C GLY A 8 -16.03 12.76 -0.71
N VAL A 9 -17.11 12.97 0.04
CA VAL A 9 -17.39 12.23 1.27
C VAL A 9 -18.16 10.95 0.93
N SER A 10 -17.59 9.85 1.33
CA SER A 10 -18.06 8.47 1.28
C SER A 10 -19.58 8.32 1.39
N ARG A 11 -20.28 8.29 0.25
CA ARG A 11 -21.69 7.87 0.24
C ARG A 11 -21.73 6.35 0.22
N ARG A 12 -22.39 5.76 1.21
CA ARG A 12 -22.67 4.32 1.23
C ARG A 12 -23.52 3.95 0.01
N ILE A 13 -23.08 2.95 -0.75
CA ILE A 13 -23.92 2.37 -1.80
C ILE A 13 -25.01 1.53 -1.12
N GLU A 14 -26.27 1.82 -1.41
CA GLU A 14 -27.39 1.16 -0.75
C GLU A 14 -27.39 -0.39 -0.90
N LYS A 15 -26.93 -0.90 -2.03
CA LYS A 15 -26.81 -2.36 -2.26
C LYS A 15 -25.67 -2.69 -3.22
N PRO A 16 -24.39 -2.62 -2.79
CA PRO A 16 -23.29 -3.10 -3.62
C PRO A 16 -23.42 -4.64 -3.79
N LYS A 17 -23.01 -5.14 -4.95
CA LYS A 17 -22.92 -6.59 -5.20
C LYS A 17 -21.78 -7.24 -4.44
N LEU A 18 -20.76 -6.46 -4.11
CA LEU A 18 -19.56 -6.93 -3.43
C LEU A 18 -18.97 -5.80 -2.57
N ARG A 19 -18.69 -6.09 -1.31
CA ARG A 19 -17.94 -5.24 -0.39
C ARG A 19 -16.57 -5.83 -0.17
N VAL A 20 -15.54 -5.06 -0.46
CA VAL A 20 -14.15 -5.52 -0.41
C VAL A 20 -13.34 -4.63 0.51
N LEU A 21 -12.65 -5.21 1.49
CA LEU A 21 -11.61 -4.51 2.21
C LEU A 21 -10.30 -4.58 1.40
N SER A 22 -9.76 -3.41 1.00
CA SER A 22 -8.40 -3.32 0.48
C SER A 22 -7.42 -3.48 1.63
N LEU A 23 -6.88 -4.69 1.78
CA LEU A 23 -6.05 -5.09 2.91
C LEU A 23 -4.57 -4.87 2.57
N GLY A 24 -3.95 -3.84 3.14
CA GLY A 24 -2.50 -3.65 3.05
C GLY A 24 -1.72 -4.42 4.13
N ALA A 25 -2.40 -5.04 5.11
CA ALA A 25 -1.82 -5.63 6.30
C ALA A 25 -1.04 -4.65 7.21
N GLY A 26 -1.20 -3.34 7.00
CA GLY A 26 -0.74 -2.29 7.90
C GLY A 26 -1.77 -1.98 8.99
N VAL A 27 -1.47 -0.99 9.84
CA VAL A 27 -2.27 -0.69 11.03
C VAL A 27 -3.72 -0.34 10.71
N GLN A 28 -3.98 0.53 9.74
CA GLN A 28 -5.35 0.99 9.45
C GLN A 28 -6.22 -0.13 8.88
N SER A 29 -5.76 -0.82 7.85
CA SER A 29 -6.53 -1.91 7.22
C SER A 29 -6.71 -3.11 8.15
N THR A 30 -5.71 -3.40 9.01
CA THR A 30 -5.84 -4.42 10.07
C THR A 30 -6.87 -4.01 11.11
N THR A 31 -6.90 -2.74 11.52
CA THR A 31 -7.90 -2.24 12.48
C THR A 31 -9.30 -2.40 11.92
N ILE A 32 -9.55 -2.00 10.66
CA ILE A 32 -10.85 -2.18 9.99
C ILE A 32 -11.25 -3.68 9.97
N ALA A 33 -10.30 -4.56 9.57
CA ALA A 33 -10.57 -5.99 9.51
C ALA A 33 -10.99 -6.58 10.87
N LEU A 34 -10.28 -6.19 11.94
CA LEU A 34 -10.55 -6.67 13.29
C LEU A 34 -11.80 -6.04 13.91
N MET A 35 -12.12 -4.78 13.61
CA MET A 35 -13.40 -4.16 14.01
C MET A 35 -14.58 -4.92 13.38
N ALA A 36 -14.46 -5.29 12.11
CA ALA A 36 -15.45 -6.10 11.41
C ALA A 36 -15.56 -7.51 12.02
N ALA A 37 -14.43 -8.15 12.33
CA ALA A 37 -14.41 -9.46 12.96
C ALA A 37 -15.06 -9.48 14.36
N ARG A 38 -15.02 -8.35 15.06
CA ARG A 38 -15.65 -8.18 16.36
C ARG A 38 -17.12 -7.74 16.29
N GLY A 39 -17.63 -7.46 15.10
CA GLY A 39 -19.00 -6.94 14.93
C GLY A 39 -19.15 -5.47 15.34
N GLU A 40 -18.08 -4.73 15.52
CA GLU A 40 -18.11 -3.29 15.83
C GLU A 40 -18.50 -2.45 14.61
N ILE A 41 -18.27 -3.01 13.42
CA ILE A 41 -18.74 -2.51 12.13
C ILE A 41 -19.29 -3.67 11.30
N GLU A 42 -20.07 -3.37 10.26
CA GLU A 42 -20.53 -4.36 9.28
C GLU A 42 -19.32 -5.06 8.66
N ALA A 43 -19.42 -6.37 8.40
CA ALA A 43 -18.35 -7.11 7.76
C ALA A 43 -18.34 -6.91 6.23
N PRO A 44 -17.15 -6.80 5.58
CA PRO A 44 -17.05 -6.93 4.14
C PRO A 44 -17.28 -8.37 3.71
N ASP A 45 -17.60 -8.59 2.43
CA ASP A 45 -17.74 -9.94 1.88
C ASP A 45 -16.37 -10.65 1.81
N CYS A 46 -15.30 -9.89 1.58
CA CYS A 46 -13.93 -10.38 1.58
C CYS A 46 -12.92 -9.26 1.78
N ALA A 47 -11.66 -9.63 2.02
CA ALA A 47 -10.51 -8.74 1.89
C ALA A 47 -9.66 -9.15 0.68
N ILE A 48 -8.97 -8.18 0.06
CA ILE A 48 -8.00 -8.43 -1.01
C ILE A 48 -6.66 -7.82 -0.60
N PHE A 49 -5.63 -8.66 -0.51
CA PHE A 49 -4.25 -8.24 -0.31
C PHE A 49 -3.53 -8.21 -1.67
N ALA A 50 -2.97 -7.05 -2.03
CA ALA A 50 -2.15 -6.91 -3.23
C ALA A 50 -0.70 -7.26 -2.88
N ASP A 51 -0.29 -8.47 -3.27
CA ASP A 51 1.05 -8.97 -3.04
C ASP A 51 1.99 -8.51 -4.16
N THR A 52 2.89 -7.57 -3.86
CA THR A 52 3.88 -7.07 -4.82
C THR A 52 5.03 -8.05 -5.04
N GLY A 53 5.16 -9.06 -4.18
CA GLY A 53 6.28 -10.00 -4.14
C GLY A 53 7.48 -9.51 -3.32
N ASP A 54 7.42 -8.26 -2.81
CA ASP A 54 8.56 -7.58 -2.19
C ASP A 54 8.17 -6.89 -0.87
N GLU A 55 7.11 -7.36 -0.20
CA GLU A 55 6.78 -6.89 1.14
C GLU A 55 7.75 -7.54 2.17
N PRO A 56 8.04 -6.90 3.31
CA PRO A 56 8.85 -7.50 4.38
C PRO A 56 8.28 -8.82 4.88
N ALA A 57 9.11 -9.74 5.34
CA ALA A 57 8.71 -11.02 5.93
C ALA A 57 7.67 -10.84 7.05
N ALA A 58 7.85 -9.83 7.90
CA ALA A 58 6.91 -9.49 8.96
C ALA A 58 5.49 -9.18 8.44
N VAL A 59 5.34 -8.65 7.21
CA VAL A 59 4.02 -8.42 6.57
C VAL A 59 3.39 -9.73 6.18
N TYR A 60 4.15 -10.66 5.61
CA TYR A 60 3.65 -11.99 5.25
C TYR A 60 3.27 -12.81 6.49
N GLU A 61 4.05 -12.75 7.56
CA GLU A 61 3.72 -13.38 8.84
C GLU A 61 2.43 -12.81 9.45
N HIS A 62 2.27 -11.48 9.37
CA HIS A 62 1.05 -10.83 9.84
C HIS A 62 -0.16 -11.22 8.99
N LEU A 63 0.00 -11.31 7.68
CA LEU A 63 -1.02 -11.77 6.75
C LEU A 63 -1.42 -13.22 7.04
N ALA A 64 -0.44 -14.11 7.26
CA ALA A 64 -0.70 -15.50 7.62
C ALA A 64 -1.49 -15.60 8.93
N TRP A 65 -1.18 -14.76 9.91
CA TRP A 65 -1.96 -14.69 11.15
C TRP A 65 -3.40 -14.22 10.88
N LEU A 66 -3.63 -13.20 10.06
CA LEU A 66 -4.99 -12.78 9.70
C LEU A 66 -5.78 -13.89 8.99
N GLN A 67 -5.09 -14.74 8.21
CA GLN A 67 -5.69 -15.87 7.51
C GLN A 67 -5.95 -17.10 8.39
N SER A 68 -5.37 -17.16 9.59
CA SER A 68 -5.49 -18.33 10.49
C SER A 68 -6.84 -18.46 11.22
N GLY A 69 -7.90 -17.84 10.68
CA GLY A 69 -9.24 -17.88 11.28
C GLY A 69 -9.56 -16.69 12.18
N VAL A 70 -8.69 -15.67 12.21
CA VAL A 70 -8.91 -14.43 12.97
C VAL A 70 -10.07 -13.62 12.38
N LEU A 71 -10.24 -13.65 11.07
CA LEU A 71 -11.28 -12.92 10.35
C LEU A 71 -12.44 -13.87 9.92
N PRO A 72 -13.71 -13.43 10.01
CA PRO A 72 -14.87 -14.22 9.62
C PRO A 72 -15.13 -14.20 8.10
N PHE A 73 -14.29 -13.55 7.32
CA PHE A 73 -14.38 -13.44 5.87
C PHE A 73 -13.04 -13.80 5.20
N PRO A 74 -13.06 -14.28 3.95
CA PRO A 74 -11.85 -14.72 3.27
C PRO A 74 -10.93 -13.57 2.90
N ILE A 75 -9.61 -13.85 2.85
CA ILE A 75 -8.60 -12.96 2.30
C ILE A 75 -8.12 -13.53 0.96
N HIS A 76 -8.37 -12.83 -0.12
CA HIS A 76 -7.87 -13.16 -1.44
C HIS A 76 -6.53 -12.47 -1.70
N ILE A 77 -5.58 -13.20 -2.27
CA ILE A 77 -4.29 -12.66 -2.68
C ILE A 77 -4.38 -12.25 -4.16
N ALA A 78 -4.11 -10.99 -4.44
CA ALA A 78 -4.01 -10.47 -5.80
C ALA A 78 -2.53 -10.29 -6.15
N LYS A 79 -2.01 -11.17 -7.02
CA LYS A 79 -0.59 -11.15 -7.44
C LYS A 79 -0.46 -10.63 -8.86
N PRO A 80 0.52 -9.76 -9.15
CA PRO A 80 0.94 -9.47 -10.51
C PRO A 80 1.66 -10.69 -11.10
N THR A 81 1.91 -10.66 -12.40
CA THR A 81 2.60 -11.76 -13.10
C THR A 81 4.04 -11.96 -12.60
N ARG A 82 4.70 -10.88 -12.16
CA ARG A 82 6.08 -10.88 -11.64
C ARG A 82 6.16 -9.99 -10.41
N ALA A 83 7.06 -10.31 -9.47
CA ALA A 83 7.41 -9.43 -8.36
C ALA A 83 7.89 -8.07 -8.88
N LEU A 84 7.72 -7.03 -8.07
CA LEU A 84 8.07 -5.66 -8.45
C LEU A 84 9.58 -5.51 -8.67
N SER A 85 10.43 -6.14 -7.81
CA SER A 85 11.88 -6.19 -7.95
C SER A 85 12.29 -6.83 -9.26
N VAL A 86 11.74 -8.00 -9.58
CA VAL A 86 12.02 -8.73 -10.83
C VAL A 86 11.66 -7.90 -12.06
N ALA A 87 10.49 -7.24 -12.05
CA ALA A 87 10.08 -6.39 -13.15
C ALA A 87 10.89 -5.09 -13.25
N LEU A 88 11.36 -4.56 -12.11
CA LEU A 88 12.25 -3.40 -12.05
C LEU A 88 13.59 -3.73 -12.72
N MET A 89 14.19 -4.85 -12.34
CA MET A 89 15.50 -5.28 -12.82
C MET A 89 15.48 -5.83 -14.25
N ALA A 90 14.36 -6.38 -14.72
CA ALA A 90 14.21 -6.84 -16.10
C ALA A 90 14.34 -5.71 -17.14
N GLY A 91 14.05 -4.48 -16.75
CA GLY A 91 14.29 -3.32 -17.62
C GLY A 91 13.33 -3.17 -18.80
N ASP A 92 12.20 -3.90 -18.80
CA ASP A 92 11.20 -3.88 -19.89
C ASP A 92 10.66 -2.47 -20.15
N GLU A 93 10.21 -2.17 -21.38
CA GLU A 93 9.60 -0.87 -21.76
C GLU A 93 8.37 -0.55 -20.89
N ASP A 94 7.55 -1.57 -20.56
CA ASP A 94 6.47 -1.52 -19.58
C ASP A 94 6.93 -1.72 -18.13
N GLY A 95 8.24 -1.67 -17.87
CA GLY A 95 8.89 -2.03 -16.63
C GLY A 95 8.43 -1.23 -15.41
N ALA A 96 8.67 -1.81 -14.26
CA ALA A 96 8.40 -1.19 -12.99
C ALA A 96 9.14 0.14 -12.85
N ARG A 97 8.43 1.16 -12.37
CA ARG A 97 9.01 2.44 -11.96
C ARG A 97 8.65 2.68 -10.51
N ILE A 98 9.67 2.86 -9.69
CA ILE A 98 9.52 3.28 -8.30
C ILE A 98 9.95 4.74 -8.15
N PRO A 99 9.53 5.45 -7.11
CA PRO A 99 9.79 6.88 -6.96
C PRO A 99 11.22 7.13 -6.45
N PHE A 100 12.23 6.85 -7.30
CA PHE A 100 13.64 7.08 -6.97
C PHE A 100 13.93 8.53 -6.61
N HIS A 101 14.90 8.76 -5.74
CA HIS A 101 15.53 10.07 -5.56
C HIS A 101 16.51 10.31 -6.71
N VAL A 102 16.30 11.38 -7.47
CA VAL A 102 17.14 11.71 -8.63
C VAL A 102 18.35 12.53 -8.16
N GLY A 103 19.53 12.19 -8.65
CA GLY A 103 20.77 12.84 -8.22
C GLY A 103 20.79 14.36 -8.36
N LYS A 104 20.15 14.90 -9.42
CA LYS A 104 19.99 16.35 -9.64
C LYS A 104 18.87 17.01 -8.81
N GLY A 105 18.17 16.25 -7.98
CA GLY A 105 17.04 16.74 -7.18
C GLY A 105 15.69 16.18 -7.62
N GLY A 106 14.72 16.18 -6.69
CA GLY A 106 13.37 15.66 -6.94
C GLY A 106 13.28 14.15 -6.87
N MET A 107 12.14 13.64 -7.32
CA MET A 107 11.81 12.22 -7.36
C MET A 107 11.34 11.81 -8.75
N GLY A 108 11.70 10.60 -9.16
CA GLY A 108 11.23 10.00 -10.40
C GLY A 108 9.73 9.65 -10.37
N GLY A 109 9.14 9.54 -11.56
CA GLY A 109 7.76 9.06 -11.70
C GLY A 109 7.63 7.59 -11.29
N ARG A 110 6.44 7.22 -10.81
CA ARG A 110 6.15 5.84 -10.37
C ARG A 110 4.92 5.26 -11.07
N ASN A 111 4.93 3.95 -11.28
CA ASN A 111 3.76 3.18 -11.69
C ASN A 111 3.50 1.95 -10.79
N CYS A 112 4.36 1.73 -9.78
CA CYS A 112 4.29 0.56 -8.89
C CYS A 112 2.90 0.42 -8.23
N THR A 113 2.33 1.48 -7.67
CA THR A 113 1.00 1.45 -7.07
C THR A 113 -0.07 1.06 -8.08
N ARG A 114 -0.06 1.66 -9.28
CA ARG A 114 -1.05 1.38 -10.32
C ARG A 114 -0.95 -0.05 -10.82
N ASN A 115 0.25 -0.50 -11.19
CA ASN A 115 0.43 -1.75 -11.93
C ASN A 115 0.57 -2.96 -10.99
N TRP A 116 1.14 -2.80 -9.78
CA TRP A 116 1.37 -3.89 -8.83
C TRP A 116 0.36 -3.98 -7.69
N LYS A 117 -0.45 -2.92 -7.47
CA LYS A 117 -1.50 -2.97 -6.42
C LYS A 117 -2.89 -2.77 -7.01
N ILE A 118 -3.18 -1.63 -7.62
CA ILE A 118 -4.54 -1.30 -8.08
C ILE A 118 -5.03 -2.25 -9.17
N ARG A 119 -4.22 -2.48 -10.19
CA ARG A 119 -4.60 -3.34 -11.32
C ARG A 119 -4.88 -4.79 -10.89
N PRO A 120 -4.01 -5.46 -10.12
CA PRO A 120 -4.31 -6.80 -9.59
C PRO A 120 -5.56 -6.85 -8.72
N ILE A 121 -5.80 -5.86 -7.84
CA ILE A 121 -7.02 -5.79 -7.04
C ILE A 121 -8.26 -5.71 -7.95
N ARG A 122 -8.25 -4.84 -8.97
CA ARG A 122 -9.37 -4.70 -9.91
C ARG A 122 -9.62 -5.97 -10.72
N GLN A 123 -8.57 -6.69 -11.09
CA GLN A 123 -8.69 -8.00 -11.74
C GLN A 123 -9.34 -9.01 -10.79
N LYS A 124 -8.89 -9.09 -9.54
CA LYS A 124 -9.46 -9.99 -8.53
C LYS A 124 -10.92 -9.66 -8.24
N ILE A 125 -11.29 -8.39 -8.15
CA ILE A 125 -12.70 -7.96 -8.01
C ILE A 125 -13.55 -8.47 -9.18
N ARG A 126 -13.04 -8.37 -10.42
CA ARG A 126 -13.76 -8.89 -11.60
C ARG A 126 -13.95 -10.41 -11.55
N GLU A 127 -12.91 -11.15 -11.14
CA GLU A 127 -13.00 -12.60 -10.93
C GLU A 127 -14.08 -12.94 -9.89
N LEU A 128 -14.10 -12.25 -8.75
CA LEU A 128 -15.09 -12.46 -7.69
C LEU A 128 -16.53 -12.16 -8.14
N LEU A 129 -16.70 -11.21 -9.07
CA LEU A 129 -17.98 -10.91 -9.70
C LEU A 129 -18.35 -11.88 -10.83
N GLY A 130 -17.50 -12.86 -11.17
CA GLY A 130 -17.69 -13.75 -12.30
C GLY A 130 -17.62 -13.08 -13.67
N VAL A 131 -16.92 -11.93 -13.76
CA VAL A 131 -16.84 -11.11 -14.98
C VAL A 131 -15.44 -11.17 -15.57
N GLY A 132 -15.34 -11.48 -16.86
CA GLY A 132 -14.05 -11.50 -17.57
C GLY A 132 -13.37 -10.11 -17.65
N PRO A 133 -12.10 -10.08 -18.12
CA PRO A 133 -11.28 -8.84 -18.10
C PRO A 133 -11.92 -7.63 -18.77
N HIS A 134 -12.70 -7.84 -19.84
CA HIS A 134 -13.38 -6.80 -20.62
C HIS A 134 -14.90 -6.79 -20.44
N GLY A 135 -15.45 -7.65 -19.56
CA GLY A 135 -16.88 -7.73 -19.32
C GLY A 135 -17.42 -6.46 -18.65
N TYR A 136 -18.69 -6.17 -18.90
CA TYR A 136 -19.37 -5.02 -18.29
C TYR A 136 -19.65 -5.27 -16.80
N VAL A 137 -19.33 -4.29 -15.98
CA VAL A 137 -19.74 -4.22 -14.58
C VAL A 137 -20.48 -2.90 -14.38
N ALA A 138 -21.70 -2.96 -13.86
CA ALA A 138 -22.52 -1.77 -13.67
C ALA A 138 -21.85 -0.79 -12.68
N PRO A 139 -21.99 0.53 -12.90
CA PRO A 139 -21.47 1.53 -11.97
C PRO A 139 -21.94 1.30 -10.54
N GLY A 140 -21.06 1.54 -9.56
CA GLY A 140 -21.39 1.38 -8.14
C GLY A 140 -21.62 -0.07 -7.67
N SER A 141 -21.28 -1.07 -8.48
CA SER A 141 -21.48 -2.49 -8.08
C SER A 141 -20.62 -2.93 -6.91
N VAL A 142 -19.50 -2.25 -6.66
CA VAL A 142 -18.51 -2.62 -5.64
C VAL A 142 -18.27 -1.48 -4.67
N GLU A 143 -18.32 -1.78 -3.39
CA GLU A 143 -17.88 -0.90 -2.31
C GLU A 143 -16.49 -1.36 -1.86
N SER A 144 -15.47 -0.52 -2.04
CA SER A 144 -14.08 -0.80 -1.64
C SER A 144 -13.72 -0.01 -0.39
N TRP A 145 -13.43 -0.69 0.69
CA TRP A 145 -13.04 -0.09 1.96
C TRP A 145 -11.54 0.17 1.98
N ILE A 146 -11.19 1.43 2.17
CA ILE A 146 -9.81 1.90 2.10
C ILE A 146 -9.35 2.31 3.50
N GLY A 147 -8.16 1.83 3.90
CA GLY A 147 -7.54 2.11 5.19
C GLY A 147 -6.91 3.52 5.26
N ILE A 148 -7.70 4.56 4.99
CA ILE A 148 -7.30 5.96 5.20
C ILE A 148 -7.92 6.44 6.50
N SER A 149 -7.08 6.92 7.42
CA SER A 149 -7.47 7.48 8.71
C SER A 149 -7.70 8.99 8.64
N LEU A 150 -8.28 9.57 9.70
CA LEU A 150 -8.69 10.98 9.72
C LEU A 150 -7.52 11.95 9.49
N ASP A 151 -6.35 11.62 10.03
CA ASP A 151 -5.10 12.38 9.87
C ASP A 151 -4.53 12.33 8.43
N GLU A 152 -5.08 11.45 7.57
CA GLU A 152 -4.70 11.30 6.17
C GLU A 152 -5.81 11.71 5.19
N ILE A 153 -6.77 12.48 5.62
CA ILE A 153 -7.97 12.85 4.82
C ILE A 153 -7.63 13.47 3.46
N THR A 154 -6.49 14.15 3.35
CA THR A 154 -6.01 14.75 2.09
C THR A 154 -5.63 13.72 1.02
N ARG A 155 -5.50 12.44 1.40
CA ARG A 155 -5.20 11.33 0.49
C ARG A 155 -6.45 10.75 -0.19
N ILE A 156 -7.64 11.16 0.24
CA ILE A 156 -8.90 10.69 -0.37
C ILE A 156 -8.93 11.06 -1.85
N LYS A 157 -9.17 10.05 -2.68
CA LYS A 157 -9.39 10.22 -4.11
C LYS A 157 -10.50 9.28 -4.56
N PRO A 158 -11.27 9.64 -5.60
CA PRO A 158 -12.19 8.71 -6.23
C PRO A 158 -11.44 7.50 -6.79
N SER A 159 -12.12 6.37 -6.89
CA SER A 159 -11.51 5.12 -7.37
C SER A 159 -10.95 5.19 -8.80
N GLY A 160 -11.37 6.21 -9.59
CA GLY A 160 -11.08 6.27 -11.03
C GLY A 160 -11.67 5.10 -11.83
N CYS A 161 -12.65 4.37 -11.25
CA CYS A 161 -13.28 3.22 -11.86
C CYS A 161 -14.80 3.24 -11.57
N ALA A 162 -15.64 3.37 -12.59
CA ALA A 162 -17.07 3.61 -12.42
C ALA A 162 -17.79 2.55 -11.57
N PHE A 163 -17.37 1.29 -11.61
CA PHE A 163 -18.00 0.23 -10.85
C PHE A 163 -17.52 0.09 -9.40
N ILE A 164 -16.46 0.83 -8.99
CA ILE A 164 -15.91 0.81 -7.63
C ILE A 164 -16.19 2.15 -6.95
N HIS A 165 -16.82 2.10 -5.80
CA HIS A 165 -16.96 3.21 -4.89
C HIS A 165 -16.05 3.01 -3.67
N ASN A 166 -15.19 3.98 -3.39
CA ASN A 166 -14.31 3.94 -2.21
C ASN A 166 -15.08 4.40 -0.97
N ARG A 167 -14.96 3.63 0.11
CA ARG A 167 -15.48 3.95 1.43
C ARG A 167 -14.35 4.05 2.45
N HIS A 168 -14.42 5.00 3.35
CA HIS A 168 -13.37 5.31 4.29
C HIS A 168 -13.86 5.12 5.73
N ILE A 169 -13.89 3.86 6.17
CA ILE A 169 -14.45 3.42 7.46
C ILE A 169 -13.84 4.17 8.64
N LEU A 170 -12.51 4.38 8.67
CA LEU A 170 -11.85 5.07 9.78
C LEU A 170 -12.19 6.55 9.84
N ILE A 171 -12.47 7.18 8.70
CA ILE A 171 -12.94 8.58 8.66
C ILE A 171 -14.37 8.67 9.19
N GLU A 172 -15.24 7.74 8.80
CA GLU A 172 -16.60 7.63 9.33
C GLU A 172 -16.59 7.43 10.86
N ALA A 173 -15.66 6.60 11.34
CA ALA A 173 -15.43 6.35 12.76
C ALA A 173 -14.63 7.46 13.48
N ARG A 174 -14.19 8.50 12.76
CA ARG A 174 -13.36 9.61 13.26
C ARG A 174 -12.05 9.13 13.92
N MET A 175 -11.45 8.08 13.38
CA MET A 175 -10.21 7.49 13.91
C MET A 175 -8.99 8.01 13.16
N SER A 176 -8.01 8.49 13.90
CA SER A 176 -6.65 8.75 13.42
C SER A 176 -5.83 7.43 13.40
N ARG A 177 -4.64 7.47 12.83
CA ARG A 177 -3.69 6.35 12.91
C ARG A 177 -3.34 6.00 14.36
N GLN A 178 -3.19 7.02 15.21
CA GLN A 178 -2.91 6.82 16.63
C GLN A 178 -4.08 6.13 17.35
N ASP A 179 -5.32 6.46 17.00
CA ASP A 179 -6.50 5.78 17.52
C ASP A 179 -6.55 4.31 17.09
N CYS A 180 -6.10 3.99 15.88
CA CYS A 180 -5.96 2.60 15.44
C CYS A 180 -4.96 1.83 16.31
N TYR A 181 -3.80 2.40 16.62
CA TYR A 181 -2.84 1.78 17.54
C TYR A 181 -3.42 1.61 18.95
N ALA A 182 -4.10 2.62 19.47
CA ALA A 182 -4.75 2.56 20.78
C ALA A 182 -5.85 1.49 20.83
N TRP A 183 -6.65 1.41 19.74
CA TRP A 183 -7.72 0.41 19.61
C TRP A 183 -7.17 -1.02 19.62
N LEU A 184 -6.07 -1.27 18.88
CA LEU A 184 -5.40 -2.56 18.84
C LEU A 184 -4.79 -2.92 20.20
N ALA A 185 -4.07 -1.98 20.84
CA ALA A 185 -3.41 -2.19 22.12
C ALA A 185 -4.43 -2.49 23.25
N ALA A 186 -5.55 -1.75 23.29
CA ALA A 186 -6.62 -1.96 24.27
C ALA A 186 -7.25 -3.36 24.19
N ARG A 187 -7.12 -4.02 23.03
CA ARG A 187 -7.64 -5.38 22.77
C ARG A 187 -6.56 -6.45 22.73
N GLN A 188 -5.36 -6.09 23.13
CA GLN A 188 -4.19 -6.99 23.19
C GLN A 188 -3.82 -7.60 21.83
N TYR A 189 -4.18 -6.95 20.73
CA TYR A 189 -3.68 -7.33 19.43
C TYR A 189 -2.23 -6.89 19.25
N ARG A 190 -1.45 -7.72 18.55
CA ARG A 190 -0.09 -7.35 18.18
C ARG A 190 -0.10 -6.11 17.27
N ARG A 191 0.95 -5.32 17.36
CA ARG A 191 1.14 -4.17 16.47
C ARG A 191 1.41 -4.66 15.05
N PRO A 192 0.60 -4.27 14.05
CA PRO A 192 0.85 -4.62 12.66
C PRO A 192 2.17 -4.02 12.16
N PRO A 193 2.88 -4.72 11.27
CA PRO A 193 4.07 -4.18 10.63
C PRO A 193 3.71 -3.02 9.68
N LYS A 194 4.71 -2.26 9.26
CA LYS A 194 4.55 -1.23 8.25
C LYS A 194 4.55 -1.90 6.86
N SER A 195 3.41 -1.87 6.16
CA SER A 195 3.25 -2.48 4.84
C SER A 195 3.81 -1.59 3.74
N ARG A 196 4.89 -2.03 3.13
CA ARG A 196 5.56 -1.40 1.98
C ARG A 196 6.58 -2.37 1.41
N CYS A 197 6.96 -2.19 0.14
CA CYS A 197 8.08 -2.97 -0.42
C CYS A 197 9.38 -2.66 0.35
N ILE A 198 10.25 -3.67 0.52
CA ILE A 198 11.52 -3.54 1.26
C ILE A 198 12.42 -2.43 0.72
N PHE A 199 12.41 -2.20 -0.61
CA PHE A 199 13.21 -1.18 -1.28
C PHE A 199 12.44 0.12 -1.60
N CYS A 200 11.33 0.41 -0.91
CA CYS A 200 10.54 1.61 -1.20
C CYS A 200 11.30 2.89 -0.84
N PRO A 201 11.52 3.83 -1.79
CA PRO A 201 12.24 5.08 -1.50
C PRO A 201 11.49 6.06 -0.58
N PHE A 202 10.21 5.83 -0.32
CA PHE A 202 9.43 6.65 0.60
C PHE A 202 9.67 6.31 2.08
N GLN A 203 10.52 5.35 2.39
CA GLN A 203 10.83 5.08 3.78
C GLN A 203 11.89 6.06 4.33
N GLY A 204 11.69 6.49 5.59
CA GLY A 204 12.66 7.29 6.33
C GLY A 204 13.74 6.43 6.99
N ASN A 205 14.67 7.07 7.69
CA ASN A 205 15.81 6.42 8.35
C ASN A 205 15.39 5.34 9.35
N ILE A 206 14.30 5.55 10.10
CA ILE A 206 13.74 4.52 11.00
C ILE A 206 13.41 3.23 10.20
N GLY A 207 12.84 3.39 9.02
CA GLY A 207 12.51 2.26 8.16
C GLY A 207 13.74 1.51 7.66
N TRP A 208 14.76 2.25 7.23
CA TRP A 208 16.02 1.67 6.80
C TRP A 208 16.78 0.98 7.96
N ARG A 209 16.74 1.54 9.18
CA ARG A 209 17.31 0.89 10.38
C ARG A 209 16.64 -0.44 10.68
N ASN A 210 15.30 -0.45 10.71
CA ASN A 210 14.56 -1.68 10.98
C ASN A 210 14.84 -2.76 9.91
N LEU A 211 14.93 -2.35 8.64
CA LEU A 211 15.28 -3.28 7.56
C LEU A 211 16.70 -3.84 7.71
N LYS A 212 17.64 -3.02 8.21
CA LYS A 212 19.03 -3.45 8.44
C LYS A 212 19.15 -4.51 9.54
N GLU A 213 18.16 -4.61 10.43
CA GLU A 213 18.07 -5.67 11.44
C GLU A 213 17.68 -7.03 10.84
N GLU A 214 17.20 -7.04 9.57
CA GLU A 214 16.85 -8.23 8.81
C GLU A 214 17.92 -8.47 7.71
N PRO A 215 18.99 -9.23 7.96
CA PRO A 215 20.17 -9.28 7.09
C PRO A 215 19.88 -9.73 5.65
N ALA A 216 18.95 -10.67 5.47
CA ALA A 216 18.60 -11.18 4.14
C ALA A 216 17.88 -10.10 3.30
N GLU A 217 16.88 -9.42 3.87
CA GLU A 217 16.16 -8.35 3.20
C GLU A 217 17.08 -7.14 2.94
N TRP A 218 17.94 -6.81 3.91
CA TRP A 218 18.92 -5.75 3.75
C TRP A 218 19.87 -6.01 2.57
N GLN A 219 20.39 -7.24 2.48
CA GLN A 219 21.30 -7.62 1.39
C GLN A 219 20.60 -7.51 0.03
N GLU A 220 19.38 -7.98 -0.09
CA GLU A 220 18.58 -7.84 -1.31
C GLU A 220 18.40 -6.38 -1.73
N VAL A 221 18.10 -5.52 -0.79
CA VAL A 221 17.92 -4.08 -1.08
C VAL A 221 19.22 -3.41 -1.45
N ILE A 222 20.35 -3.79 -0.84
CA ILE A 222 21.69 -3.29 -1.24
C ILE A 222 22.03 -3.71 -2.67
N GLU A 223 21.67 -4.93 -3.08
CA GLU A 223 21.87 -5.41 -4.47
C GLU A 223 21.03 -4.59 -5.46
N ILE A 224 19.75 -4.36 -5.16
CA ILE A 224 18.87 -3.50 -5.97
C ILE A 224 19.45 -2.08 -6.04
N ASP A 225 19.86 -1.50 -4.91
CA ASP A 225 20.45 -0.17 -4.86
C ASP A 225 21.75 -0.08 -5.65
N GLY A 226 22.58 -1.13 -5.62
CA GLY A 226 23.80 -1.25 -6.46
C GLY A 226 23.49 -1.31 -7.95
N TRP A 227 22.54 -2.17 -8.33
CA TRP A 227 22.10 -2.33 -9.72
C TRP A 227 21.59 -1.00 -10.32
N LEU A 228 20.91 -0.17 -9.56
CA LEU A 228 20.44 1.15 -10.03
C LEU A 228 21.56 2.06 -10.55
N ARG A 229 22.80 1.88 -10.11
CA ARG A 229 23.97 2.67 -10.49
C ARG A 229 24.87 2.01 -11.53
N GLU A 230 24.48 0.86 -12.06
CA GLU A 230 25.16 0.29 -13.20
C GLU A 230 25.09 1.23 -14.42
N PRO A 231 26.11 1.26 -15.29
CA PRO A 231 26.15 2.18 -16.43
C PRO A 231 24.90 2.11 -17.34
N ALA A 232 24.34 0.91 -17.50
CA ALA A 232 23.12 0.71 -18.28
C ALA A 232 21.92 1.41 -17.63
N GLN A 233 21.81 1.39 -16.32
CA GLN A 233 20.70 2.00 -15.58
C GLN A 233 20.86 3.52 -15.50
N VAL A 234 22.09 4.01 -15.30
CA VAL A 234 22.39 5.45 -15.35
C VAL A 234 21.98 6.05 -16.70
N LYS A 235 22.25 5.32 -17.80
CA LYS A 235 21.78 5.72 -19.14
C LYS A 235 20.26 5.68 -19.25
N ARG A 236 19.61 4.62 -18.74
CA ARG A 236 18.14 4.43 -18.77
C ARG A 236 17.40 5.52 -17.99
N PHE A 237 17.90 5.89 -16.83
CA PHE A 237 17.29 6.91 -15.96
C PHE A 237 17.79 8.33 -16.22
N HIS A 238 18.67 8.53 -17.23
CA HIS A 238 19.28 9.82 -17.56
C HIS A 238 20.05 10.46 -16.40
N GLY A 239 20.68 9.65 -15.57
CA GLY A 239 21.48 10.05 -14.44
C GLY A 239 21.39 9.09 -13.26
N ASP A 240 22.10 9.40 -12.19
CA ASP A 240 22.10 8.60 -10.97
C ASP A 240 20.77 8.69 -10.25
N VAL A 241 20.29 7.54 -9.77
CA VAL A 241 19.09 7.42 -8.95
C VAL A 241 19.40 6.62 -7.69
N PHE A 242 18.69 6.91 -6.61
CA PHE A 242 18.97 6.38 -5.28
C PHE A 242 17.68 5.97 -4.57
N LEU A 243 17.78 4.95 -3.71
CA LEU A 243 16.69 4.58 -2.82
C LEU A 243 16.59 5.53 -1.62
N HIS A 244 17.73 6.04 -1.13
CA HIS A 244 17.76 6.90 0.04
C HIS A 244 17.65 8.40 -0.32
N HIS A 245 16.94 9.16 0.50
CA HIS A 245 16.68 10.58 0.27
C HIS A 245 17.93 11.45 0.26
N SER A 246 19.03 11.02 0.91
CA SER A 246 20.32 11.73 0.90
C SER A 246 21.04 11.66 -0.46
N ARG A 247 20.54 10.86 -1.41
CA ARG A 247 21.16 10.69 -2.74
C ARG A 247 22.59 10.18 -2.70
N VAL A 248 22.86 9.28 -1.79
CA VAL A 248 24.08 8.47 -1.76
C VAL A 248 23.69 6.98 -1.80
N PRO A 249 24.63 6.08 -2.17
CA PRO A 249 24.39 4.66 -2.07
C PRO A 249 23.87 4.27 -0.70
N LEU A 250 22.85 3.41 -0.65
CA LEU A 250 22.20 3.05 0.62
C LEU A 250 23.17 2.49 1.66
N ALA A 251 24.17 1.71 1.22
CA ALA A 251 25.23 1.19 2.09
C ALA A 251 26.09 2.30 2.76
N GLN A 252 26.11 3.51 2.19
CA GLN A 252 26.87 4.67 2.66
C GLN A 252 25.99 5.73 3.32
N ALA A 253 24.68 5.56 3.26
CA ALA A 253 23.72 6.53 3.80
C ALA A 253 23.80 6.56 5.33
N ASP A 254 23.79 7.76 5.91
CA ASP A 254 23.66 7.93 7.36
C ASP A 254 22.22 7.69 7.82
N ILE A 255 21.88 6.42 7.95
CA ILE A 255 20.56 6.01 8.45
C ILE A 255 20.43 6.14 9.98
N ALA A 256 21.52 6.44 10.71
CA ALA A 256 21.49 6.72 12.14
C ALA A 256 20.98 8.13 12.43
N ALA A 257 21.14 9.07 11.51
CA ALA A 257 20.65 10.42 11.64
C ALA A 257 19.14 10.45 11.91
N ALA A 258 18.69 11.40 12.70
CA ALA A 258 17.26 11.66 12.89
C ALA A 258 16.63 11.99 11.52
N ASP A 259 15.38 11.54 11.31
CA ASP A 259 14.60 11.96 10.16
C ASP A 259 14.27 13.45 10.32
N ASN A 260 15.15 14.32 9.77
CA ASN A 260 15.03 15.78 9.83
C ASN A 260 14.05 16.25 8.75
N GLY A 261 12.77 16.13 8.99
CA GLY A 261 11.72 16.67 8.13
C GLY A 261 10.36 16.21 8.54
N PRO A 262 9.30 16.92 8.14
CA PRO A 262 7.98 16.33 8.20
C PRO A 262 8.06 15.04 7.40
N ASP A 263 7.60 13.94 7.98
CA ASP A 263 7.39 12.67 7.27
C ASP A 263 6.35 12.92 6.16
N LEU A 264 6.82 13.58 5.08
CA LEU A 264 5.98 13.97 3.93
C LEU A 264 5.31 12.75 3.29
N PHE A 265 5.80 11.55 3.63
CA PHE A 265 5.36 10.29 3.10
C PHE A 265 5.25 9.22 4.20
N GLY A 266 5.21 9.64 5.47
CA GLY A 266 5.15 8.76 6.65
C GLY A 266 4.08 7.70 6.61
N ASN A 267 3.31 7.77 5.58
CA ASN A 267 2.10 7.02 5.42
C ASN A 267 1.96 6.38 4.07
N GLU A 268 3.12 6.15 3.42
CA GLU A 268 3.29 5.34 2.25
C GLU A 268 2.12 4.50 1.77
N CYS A 269 2.30 3.81 0.79
CA CYS A 269 1.58 2.74 0.14
C CYS A 269 0.83 1.75 1.06
N GLU A 270 -0.17 2.13 1.82
CA GLU A 270 -1.18 1.19 2.26
C GLU A 270 -2.16 0.94 1.10
N GLY A 271 -1.77 0.00 0.22
CA GLY A 271 -2.63 -0.76 -0.73
C GLY A 271 -3.46 0.06 -1.60
N VAL A 272 -4.10 0.95 -1.70
CA VAL A 272 -4.83 1.73 -2.69
C VAL A 272 -4.85 3.19 -2.29
N CYS A 273 -3.77 3.89 -2.61
CA CYS A 273 -3.93 5.33 -2.82
C CYS A 273 -4.92 5.45 -3.96
N GLY A 274 -6.15 5.90 -3.72
CA GLY A 274 -7.15 6.07 -4.74
C GLY A 274 -6.58 6.85 -5.93
N VAL A 275 -6.28 6.17 -7.00
CA VAL A 275 -5.85 6.71 -8.29
C VAL A 275 -6.80 6.20 -9.34
#